data_e8eafc4aff977865e3b35529e63fbd41
#
_entry.id   e8eafc4aff977865e3b35529e63fbd41
#
_cell.length_a   1.000
_cell.length_b   1.000
_cell.length_c   1.000
_cell.angle_alpha   90.00
_cell.angle_beta   90.00
_cell.angle_gamma   90.00
#
_symmetry.space_group_name_H-M   'P 1'
#
loop_
_entity.id
_entity.type
_entity.pdbx_description
1 polymer ?
#
loop_
_entity_poly.entity_id
_entity_poly.type
_entity_poly.pdbx_seq_one_letter_code
_entity_poly.pdbx_strand_id
1 'polypeptide(L)'
;MGNYQDECHLKEIHQLAEEFERCRKLLLALGDENRQHLILEMMRMGQCEGVRVGAITEKTNLSRPAVSHHIRILKEAGLLKVRKEGTKNYYYFDADTEAMDRLLQMLAHAKEIMEHRPERK
;
A
#
# COMPACT_ATOMS: atom_id res chain seq x y z
N MET A 1 -11.01 23.54 -30.34
CA MET A 1 -9.63 23.63 -30.71
C MET A 1 -8.77 22.82 -29.75
N GLY A 2 -8.46 21.57 -30.12
CA GLY A 2 -7.56 20.78 -29.34
C GLY A 2 -6.19 21.42 -29.48
N ASN A 3 -5.71 22.01 -28.43
CA ASN A 3 -4.40 22.54 -28.54
C ASN A 3 -3.37 21.46 -28.16
N TYR A 4 -2.19 21.65 -28.62
CA TYR A 4 -1.09 20.71 -28.49
C TYR A 4 -0.83 20.31 -27.03
N GLN A 5 -1.01 21.25 -26.11
CA GLN A 5 -0.81 21.03 -24.69
C GLN A 5 -1.86 20.09 -24.10
N ASP A 6 -3.11 20.21 -24.56
CA ASP A 6 -4.20 19.36 -24.09
C ASP A 6 -3.98 17.89 -24.48
N GLU A 7 -3.47 17.64 -25.70
CA GLU A 7 -3.18 16.28 -26.12
C GLU A 7 -2.05 15.65 -25.32
N CYS A 8 -0.99 16.39 -25.04
CA CYS A 8 0.12 15.91 -24.22
C CYS A 8 -0.34 15.63 -22.78
N HIS A 9 -1.16 16.52 -22.25
CA HIS A 9 -1.69 16.37 -20.92
C HIS A 9 -2.61 15.16 -20.83
N LEU A 10 -3.41 14.91 -21.85
CA LEU A 10 -4.30 13.74 -21.91
C LEU A 10 -3.52 12.43 -21.92
N LYS A 11 -2.40 12.35 -22.66
CA LYS A 11 -1.55 11.18 -22.66
C LYS A 11 -0.98 10.91 -21.26
N GLU A 12 -0.52 11.94 -20.60
CA GLU A 12 0.02 11.82 -19.25
C GLU A 12 -1.04 11.35 -18.26
N ILE A 13 -2.25 11.84 -18.37
CA ILE A 13 -3.36 11.42 -17.51
C ILE A 13 -3.72 9.96 -17.77
N HIS A 14 -3.73 9.52 -19.05
CA HIS A 14 -3.97 8.13 -19.37
C HIS A 14 -2.89 7.21 -18.81
N GLN A 15 -1.64 7.64 -18.90
CA GLN A 15 -0.53 6.89 -18.32
C GLN A 15 -0.65 6.82 -16.80
N LEU A 16 -1.04 7.92 -16.17
CA LEU A 16 -1.27 7.96 -14.73
C LEU A 16 -2.40 7.01 -14.34
N ALA A 17 -3.47 6.93 -15.14
CA ALA A 17 -4.56 6.00 -14.88
C ALA A 17 -4.08 4.55 -14.87
N GLU A 18 -3.20 4.17 -15.80
CA GLU A 18 -2.62 2.83 -15.83
C GLU A 18 -1.76 2.57 -14.61
N GLU A 19 -0.97 3.55 -14.21
CA GLU A 19 -0.13 3.45 -13.01
C GLU A 19 -0.99 3.29 -11.76
N PHE A 20 -2.08 4.04 -11.68
CA PHE A 20 -3.04 3.95 -10.57
C PHE A 20 -3.66 2.55 -10.49
N GLU A 21 -4.07 2.01 -11.65
CA GLU A 21 -4.63 0.65 -11.70
C GLU A 21 -3.68 -0.39 -11.13
N ARG A 22 -2.41 -0.28 -11.40
CA ARG A 22 -1.39 -1.19 -10.88
C ARG A 22 -1.22 -1.08 -9.38
N CYS A 23 -1.59 0.05 -8.80
CA CYS A 23 -1.46 0.31 -7.37
C CYS A 23 -2.74 0.05 -6.57
N ARG A 24 -3.83 -0.35 -7.22
CA ARG A 24 -5.14 -0.44 -6.57
C ARG A 24 -5.15 -1.36 -5.35
N LYS A 25 -4.54 -2.53 -5.45
CA LYS A 25 -4.50 -3.47 -4.32
C LYS A 25 -3.79 -2.86 -3.12
N LEU A 26 -2.67 -2.20 -3.38
CA LEU A 26 -1.90 -1.54 -2.32
C LEU A 26 -2.69 -0.38 -1.72
N LEU A 27 -3.32 0.44 -2.56
CA LEU A 27 -4.13 1.57 -2.09
C LEU A 27 -5.31 1.11 -1.25
N LEU A 28 -5.99 0.05 -1.66
CA LEU A 28 -7.09 -0.52 -0.88
C LEU A 28 -6.61 -1.06 0.46
N ALA A 29 -5.46 -1.73 0.47
CA ALA A 29 -4.89 -2.26 1.69
C ALA A 29 -4.57 -1.13 2.68
N LEU A 30 -4.01 -0.04 2.18
CA LEU A 30 -3.65 1.13 3.00
C LEU A 30 -4.84 2.01 3.35
N GLY A 31 -5.96 1.88 2.64
CA GLY A 31 -7.13 2.75 2.80
C GLY A 31 -8.10 2.35 3.89
N ASP A 32 -7.86 1.27 4.61
CA ASP A 32 -8.75 0.80 5.66
C ASP A 32 -8.21 1.21 7.02
N GLU A 33 -9.06 1.83 7.83
CA GLU A 33 -8.68 2.36 9.14
C GLU A 33 -8.14 1.28 10.08
N ASN A 34 -8.78 0.12 10.11
CA ASN A 34 -8.35 -0.99 10.96
C ASN A 34 -7.01 -1.57 10.50
N ARG A 35 -6.80 -1.64 9.19
CA ARG A 35 -5.50 -2.09 8.67
C ARG A 35 -4.40 -1.09 8.98
N GLN A 36 -4.70 0.21 8.90
CA GLN A 36 -3.75 1.25 9.29
C GLN A 36 -3.36 1.09 10.76
N HIS A 37 -4.34 0.86 11.62
CA HIS A 37 -4.10 0.62 13.04
C HIS A 37 -3.21 -0.61 13.25
N LEU A 38 -3.49 -1.69 12.54
CA LEU A 38 -2.69 -2.92 12.60
C LEU A 38 -1.25 -2.67 12.16
N ILE A 39 -1.06 -1.95 11.05
CA ILE A 39 0.27 -1.60 10.55
C ILE A 39 1.04 -0.77 11.58
N LEU A 40 0.38 0.24 12.16
CA LEU A 40 0.99 1.09 13.18
C LEU A 40 1.43 0.29 14.40
N GLU A 41 0.59 -0.62 14.86
CA GLU A 41 0.93 -1.45 16.01
C GLU A 41 2.08 -2.40 15.70
N MET A 42 2.11 -3.00 14.52
CA MET A 42 3.22 -3.83 14.09
C MET A 42 4.54 -3.05 14.06
N MET A 43 4.51 -1.82 13.55
CA MET A 43 5.70 -0.96 13.53
C MET A 43 6.17 -0.63 14.95
N ARG A 44 5.24 -0.34 15.85
CA ARG A 44 5.56 -0.02 17.24
C ARG A 44 6.14 -1.20 18.00
N MET A 45 5.77 -2.42 17.62
CA MET A 45 6.36 -3.62 18.20
C MET A 45 7.84 -3.78 17.85
N GLY A 46 8.26 -3.23 16.71
CA GLY A 46 9.66 -3.17 16.34
C GLY A 46 10.37 -4.51 16.15
N GLN A 47 9.64 -5.58 15.87
CA GLN A 47 10.20 -6.91 15.73
C GLN A 47 10.50 -7.21 14.27
N CYS A 48 11.75 -6.99 13.88
CA CYS A 48 12.20 -7.20 12.49
C CYS A 48 12.05 -8.64 12.01
N GLU A 49 12.12 -9.60 12.93
CA GLU A 49 12.02 -11.02 12.58
C GLU A 49 10.58 -11.47 12.33
N GLY A 50 9.62 -10.63 12.67
CA GLY A 50 8.22 -10.91 12.45
C GLY A 50 7.44 -11.12 13.73
N VAL A 51 6.12 -11.01 13.63
CA VAL A 51 5.20 -11.14 14.75
C VAL A 51 4.13 -12.17 14.43
N ARG A 52 3.61 -12.80 15.49
CA ARG A 52 2.55 -13.79 15.38
C ARG A 52 1.19 -13.11 15.45
N VAL A 53 0.18 -13.76 14.84
CA VAL A 53 -1.21 -13.27 14.83
C VAL A 53 -1.70 -12.98 16.26
N GLY A 54 -1.37 -13.86 17.22
CA GLY A 54 -1.79 -13.66 18.61
C GLY A 54 -1.30 -12.35 19.20
N ALA A 55 -0.04 -12.01 18.96
CA ALA A 55 0.54 -10.76 19.46
C ALA A 55 -0.13 -9.54 18.81
N ILE A 56 -0.40 -9.61 17.51
CA ILE A 56 -1.10 -8.54 16.80
C ILE A 56 -2.51 -8.37 17.34
N THR A 57 -3.20 -9.48 17.59
CA THR A 57 -4.57 -9.49 18.14
C THR A 57 -4.61 -8.78 19.50
N GLU A 58 -3.67 -9.08 20.37
CA GLU A 58 -3.59 -8.42 21.67
C GLU A 58 -3.38 -6.92 21.56
N LYS A 59 -2.48 -6.49 20.67
CA LYS A 59 -2.14 -5.07 20.54
C LYS A 59 -3.20 -4.25 19.84
N THR A 60 -4.00 -4.85 18.98
CA THR A 60 -4.98 -4.10 18.19
C THR A 60 -6.39 -4.13 18.76
N ASN A 61 -6.66 -5.04 19.70
CA ASN A 61 -8.02 -5.28 20.22
C ASN A 61 -9.02 -5.70 19.15
N LEU A 62 -8.53 -6.16 18.01
CA LEU A 62 -9.37 -6.73 16.97
C LEU A 62 -9.55 -8.22 17.22
N SER A 63 -10.60 -8.82 16.69
CA SER A 63 -10.78 -10.26 16.78
C SER A 63 -9.72 -10.99 15.96
N ARG A 64 -9.41 -12.22 16.34
CA ARG A 64 -8.44 -13.02 15.62
C ARG A 64 -8.82 -13.23 14.15
N PRO A 65 -10.10 -13.55 13.82
CA PRO A 65 -10.51 -13.63 12.42
C PRO A 65 -10.32 -12.32 11.66
N ALA A 66 -10.59 -11.17 12.29
CA ALA A 66 -10.39 -9.86 11.66
C ALA A 66 -8.90 -9.62 11.38
N VAL A 67 -8.03 -9.91 12.35
CA VAL A 67 -6.58 -9.77 12.16
C VAL A 67 -6.10 -10.65 11.02
N SER A 68 -6.52 -11.92 10.99
CA SER A 68 -6.16 -12.84 9.92
C SER A 68 -6.61 -12.34 8.54
N HIS A 69 -7.80 -11.77 8.47
CA HIS A 69 -8.33 -11.19 7.24
C HIS A 69 -7.48 -10.00 6.77
N HIS A 70 -7.16 -9.09 7.69
CA HIS A 70 -6.35 -7.92 7.36
C HIS A 70 -4.94 -8.29 6.94
N ILE A 71 -4.33 -9.27 7.61
CA ILE A 71 -3.00 -9.77 7.26
C ILE A 71 -3.00 -10.34 5.84
N ARG A 72 -4.03 -11.10 5.48
CA ARG A 72 -4.13 -11.67 4.14
C ARG A 72 -4.18 -10.58 3.07
N ILE A 73 -4.97 -9.52 3.31
CA ILE A 73 -5.06 -8.39 2.39
C ILE A 73 -3.71 -7.70 2.24
N LEU A 74 -3.01 -7.48 3.34
CA LEU A 74 -1.68 -6.86 3.34
C LEU A 74 -0.64 -7.73 2.62
N LYS A 75 -0.71 -9.04 2.79
CA LYS A 75 0.15 -9.98 2.07
C LYS A 75 -0.11 -9.92 0.57
N GLU A 76 -1.36 -9.99 0.17
CA GLU A 76 -1.74 -9.96 -1.25
C GLU A 76 -1.35 -8.64 -1.91
N ALA A 77 -1.33 -7.56 -1.14
CA ALA A 77 -0.90 -6.25 -1.63
C ALA A 77 0.62 -6.08 -1.69
N GLY A 78 1.37 -7.06 -1.19
CA GLY A 78 2.84 -7.02 -1.23
C GLY A 78 3.49 -6.28 -0.09
N LEU A 79 2.75 -5.98 0.99
CA LEU A 79 3.30 -5.27 2.14
C LEU A 79 3.85 -6.20 3.22
N LEU A 80 3.28 -7.39 3.35
CA LEU A 80 3.71 -8.35 4.37
C LEU A 80 4.12 -9.66 3.74
N LYS A 81 5.09 -10.31 4.36
CA LYS A 81 5.49 -11.68 4.08
C LYS A 81 5.35 -12.51 5.34
N VAL A 82 5.34 -13.81 5.16
CA VAL A 82 5.28 -14.76 6.25
C VAL A 82 6.51 -15.66 6.24
N ARG A 83 7.10 -15.83 7.42
CA ARG A 83 8.16 -16.82 7.64
C ARG A 83 7.57 -17.93 8.48
N LYS A 84 7.67 -19.14 8.00
CA LYS A 84 7.19 -20.32 8.73
C LYS A 84 8.31 -20.96 9.50
N GLU A 85 8.01 -21.29 10.76
CA GLU A 85 8.94 -21.97 11.63
C GLU A 85 8.17 -23.09 12.33
N GLY A 86 8.24 -24.31 11.78
CA GLY A 86 7.37 -25.40 12.20
C GLY A 86 5.92 -25.08 11.88
N THR A 87 5.08 -25.07 12.90
CA THR A 87 3.66 -24.72 12.77
C THR A 87 3.39 -23.24 13.03
N LYS A 88 4.45 -22.46 13.30
CA LYS A 88 4.32 -21.07 13.67
C LYS A 88 4.56 -20.15 12.47
N ASN A 89 3.70 -19.15 12.31
CA ASN A 89 3.82 -18.14 11.26
C ASN A 89 4.23 -16.81 11.87
N TYR A 90 5.27 -16.21 11.30
CA TYR A 90 5.76 -14.88 11.70
C TYR A 90 5.59 -13.94 10.54
N TYR A 91 4.85 -12.85 10.77
CA TYR A 91 4.55 -11.85 9.74
C TYR A 91 5.46 -10.65 9.90
N TYR A 92 6.00 -10.19 8.80
CA TYR A 92 6.93 -9.06 8.80
C TYR A 92 6.72 -8.22 7.54
N PHE A 93 7.17 -6.97 7.61
CA PHE A 93 7.15 -6.10 6.45
C PHE A 93 8.15 -6.59 5.43
N ASP A 94 7.70 -6.66 4.17
CA ASP A 94 8.49 -7.20 3.08
C ASP A 94 9.67 -6.29 2.75
N ALA A 95 10.84 -6.89 2.59
CA ALA A 95 12.02 -6.19 2.11
C ALA A 95 11.97 -5.93 0.59
N ASP A 96 11.09 -6.64 -0.13
CA ASP A 96 10.86 -6.40 -1.53
C ASP A 96 10.04 -5.12 -1.69
N THR A 97 10.65 -4.11 -2.30
CA THR A 97 10.05 -2.78 -2.40
C THR A 97 9.27 -2.55 -3.69
N GLU A 98 9.06 -3.58 -4.49
CA GLU A 98 8.44 -3.44 -5.81
C GLU A 98 7.08 -2.74 -5.77
N ALA A 99 6.19 -3.16 -4.87
CA ALA A 99 4.86 -2.54 -4.74
C ALA A 99 4.96 -1.08 -4.30
N MET A 100 5.88 -0.81 -3.37
CA MET A 100 6.10 0.54 -2.88
C MET A 100 6.71 1.42 -3.96
N ASP A 101 7.63 0.89 -4.75
CA ASP A 101 8.24 1.63 -5.86
C ASP A 101 7.20 2.04 -6.89
N ARG A 102 6.26 1.15 -7.20
CA ARG A 102 5.15 1.49 -8.11
C ARG A 102 4.27 2.60 -7.56
N LEU A 103 3.99 2.56 -6.26
CA LEU A 103 3.20 3.60 -5.61
C LEU A 103 3.92 4.94 -5.64
N LEU A 104 5.20 4.95 -5.31
CA LEU A 104 6.03 6.16 -5.33
C LEU A 104 6.08 6.76 -6.74
N GLN A 105 6.25 5.93 -7.75
CA GLN A 105 6.29 6.36 -9.15
C GLN A 105 4.97 7.01 -9.56
N MET A 106 3.86 6.40 -9.21
CA MET A 106 2.53 6.92 -9.52
C MET A 106 2.29 8.26 -8.83
N LEU A 107 2.62 8.36 -7.55
CA LEU A 107 2.43 9.60 -6.79
C LEU A 107 3.34 10.73 -7.31
N ALA A 108 4.58 10.41 -7.65
CA ALA A 108 5.50 11.39 -8.23
C ALA A 108 4.99 11.90 -9.57
N HIS A 109 4.47 11.02 -10.41
CA HIS A 109 3.90 11.39 -11.71
C HIS A 109 2.65 12.26 -11.52
N ALA A 110 1.77 11.89 -10.59
CA ALA A 110 0.58 12.68 -10.28
C ALA A 110 0.95 14.08 -9.84
N LYS A 111 1.94 14.19 -8.97
CA LYS A 111 2.45 15.48 -8.47
C LYS A 111 3.00 16.32 -9.62
N GLU A 112 3.78 15.72 -10.50
CA GLU A 112 4.35 16.42 -11.65
C GLU A 112 3.26 16.99 -12.56
N ILE A 113 2.21 16.20 -12.83
CA ILE A 113 1.08 16.67 -13.63
C ILE A 113 0.41 17.85 -12.95
N MET A 114 0.19 17.77 -11.63
CA MET A 114 -0.42 18.86 -10.88
C MET A 114 0.38 20.14 -10.90
N GLU A 115 1.70 20.03 -10.82
CA GLU A 115 2.60 21.19 -10.81
C GLU A 115 2.65 21.89 -12.16
N HIS A 116 2.48 21.17 -13.25
CA HIS A 116 2.62 21.69 -14.61
C HIS A 116 1.30 22.03 -15.28
N ARG A 117 0.19 21.93 -14.54
CA ARG A 117 -1.08 22.27 -15.16
C ARG A 117 -1.32 23.77 -15.18
N PRO A 118 -2.10 24.27 -16.17
CA PRO A 118 -2.40 25.68 -16.27
C PRO A 118 -3.15 26.21 -15.03
N GLU A 119 -2.86 27.45 -14.66
CA GLU A 119 -3.58 28.10 -13.57
C GLU A 119 -5.08 28.12 -13.84
N ARG A 120 -5.83 27.75 -12.84
CA ARG A 120 -7.28 27.88 -12.86
C ARG A 120 -7.65 29.23 -12.26
N LYS A 121 -8.39 29.96 -13.03
CA LYS A 121 -8.94 31.22 -12.54
C LYS A 121 -10.24 30.99 -11.78
#